data_04422d33c8f67ba4abb36e9612ea5f3f
#
_entry.id   04422d33c8f67ba4abb36e9612ea5f3f
#
_cell.length_a   1.000
_cell.length_b   1.000
_cell.length_c   1.000
_cell.angle_alpha   90.00
_cell.angle_beta   90.00
_cell.angle_gamma   90.00
#
_symmetry.space_group_name_H-M   'P 1'
#
loop_
_entity.id
_entity.type
_entity.pdbx_description
1 polymer ?
#
loop_
_entity_poly.entity_id
_entity_poly.type
_entity_poly.pdbx_seq_one_letter_code
_entity_poly.pdbx_strand_id
1 'polypeptide(L)'
;MNTMRAERDRMATEGVVAHYSRGGFGQYHRLDCPEAPHRGDPGVRDTIHGPWRYLSAHWAPCPVCRPPADSADVAEHGVQAA
;
A
#
# COMPACT_ATOMS: atom_id res chain seq x y z
N MET A 1 -2.83 -9.93 -22.15
CA MET A 1 -3.37 -8.60 -22.27
C MET A 1 -4.15 -8.16 -21.05
N ASN A 2 -5.02 -9.01 -20.57
CA ASN A 2 -5.77 -8.70 -19.35
C ASN A 2 -4.88 -8.61 -18.12
N THR A 3 -3.77 -9.33 -18.13
CA THR A 3 -2.85 -9.35 -17.00
C THR A 3 -2.26 -7.97 -16.72
N MET A 4 -1.85 -7.26 -17.77
CA MET A 4 -1.27 -5.92 -17.59
C MET A 4 -2.30 -4.94 -17.08
N ARG A 5 -3.54 -5.07 -17.54
CA ARG A 5 -4.62 -4.22 -17.10
C ARG A 5 -4.95 -4.47 -15.63
N ALA A 6 -5.00 -5.74 -15.25
CA ALA A 6 -5.28 -6.09 -13.87
C ALA A 6 -4.18 -5.58 -12.93
N GLU A 7 -2.92 -5.65 -13.36
CA GLU A 7 -1.83 -5.14 -12.56
C GLU A 7 -1.90 -3.62 -12.39
N ARG A 8 -2.25 -2.91 -13.44
CA ARG A 8 -2.43 -1.46 -13.36
C ARG A 8 -3.56 -1.09 -12.41
N ASP A 9 -4.66 -1.83 -12.47
CA ASP A 9 -5.79 -1.59 -11.60
C ASP A 9 -5.41 -1.83 -10.14
N ARG A 10 -4.64 -2.89 -9.88
CA ARG A 10 -4.16 -3.17 -8.54
C ARG A 10 -3.25 -2.06 -8.02
N MET A 11 -2.33 -1.60 -8.86
CA MET A 11 -1.42 -0.51 -8.48
C MET A 11 -2.16 0.77 -8.14
N ALA A 12 -3.31 0.98 -8.76
CA ALA A 12 -4.11 2.18 -8.53
C ALA A 12 -4.96 2.08 -7.26
N THR A 13 -5.27 0.86 -6.82
CA THR A 13 -6.25 0.66 -5.75
C THR A 13 -5.71 0.05 -4.49
N GLU A 14 -4.49 -0.48 -4.52
CA GLU A 14 -3.93 -1.09 -3.31
C GLU A 14 -2.43 -0.83 -3.18
N GLY A 15 -1.93 -1.07 -1.99
CA GLY A 15 -0.52 -0.92 -1.70
C GLY A 15 0.01 -2.08 -0.88
N VAL A 16 1.19 -1.89 -0.33
CA VAL A 16 1.90 -2.93 0.41
C VAL A 16 2.55 -2.35 1.65
N VAL A 17 2.58 -3.15 2.73
CA VAL A 17 3.28 -2.79 3.96
C VAL A 17 4.12 -3.97 4.41
N ALA A 18 5.29 -3.69 4.97
CA ALA A 18 6.20 -4.73 5.45
C ALA A 18 5.86 -5.13 6.87
N HIS A 19 5.89 -6.42 7.13
CA HIS A 19 5.88 -6.97 8.48
C HIS A 19 7.31 -7.46 8.75
N TYR A 20 7.96 -6.87 9.74
CA TYR A 20 9.36 -7.14 9.99
C TYR A 20 9.58 -8.34 10.90
N SER A 21 10.70 -9.01 10.69
CA SER A 21 11.06 -10.20 11.48
C SER A 21 11.18 -9.90 12.97
N ARG A 22 11.55 -8.68 13.31
CA ARG A 22 11.66 -8.25 14.70
C ARG A 22 10.31 -7.92 15.33
N GLY A 23 9.26 -7.94 14.53
CA GLY A 23 7.95 -7.52 14.95
C GLY A 23 7.68 -6.08 14.52
N GLY A 24 6.40 -5.74 14.43
CA GLY A 24 6.01 -4.41 14.00
C GLY A 24 5.94 -4.29 12.49
N PHE A 25 5.47 -3.12 12.03
CA PHE A 25 5.21 -2.86 10.64
C PHE A 25 5.86 -1.55 10.23
N GLY A 26 6.20 -1.45 8.94
CA GLY A 26 6.72 -0.22 8.39
C GLY A 26 5.60 0.66 7.84
N GLN A 27 5.99 1.63 7.03
CA GLN A 27 5.04 2.47 6.31
C GLN A 27 4.48 1.70 5.13
N TYR A 28 3.26 2.06 4.70
CA TYR A 28 2.71 1.43 3.50
C TYR A 28 3.11 2.23 2.27
N HIS A 29 3.22 1.53 1.13
CA HIS A 29 3.76 2.06 -0.11
C HIS A 29 2.85 1.74 -1.28
N ARG A 30 3.02 2.49 -2.37
CA ARG A 30 2.45 2.08 -3.65
C ARG A 30 3.21 0.85 -4.12
N LEU A 31 2.56 0.01 -4.92
CA LEU A 31 3.19 -1.22 -5.40
C LEU A 31 4.42 -0.96 -6.26
N ASP A 32 4.47 0.20 -6.91
CA ASP A 32 5.59 0.56 -7.77
C ASP A 32 6.62 1.47 -7.09
N CYS A 33 6.50 1.66 -5.78
CA CYS A 33 7.44 2.49 -5.04
C CYS A 33 8.82 1.82 -4.99
N PRO A 34 9.90 2.58 -5.25
CA PRO A 34 11.25 2.00 -5.16
C PRO A 34 11.61 1.56 -3.74
N GLU A 35 10.92 2.10 -2.75
CA GLU A 35 11.14 1.71 -1.35
C GLU A 35 10.19 0.62 -0.88
N ALA A 36 9.30 0.15 -1.75
CA ALA A 36 8.33 -0.87 -1.37
C ALA A 36 9.02 -2.17 -0.95
N PRO A 37 8.58 -2.79 0.14
CA PRO A 37 9.18 -4.02 0.60
C PRO A 37 8.81 -5.18 -0.31
N HIS A 38 9.71 -6.17 -0.37
CA HIS A 38 9.47 -7.39 -1.09
C HIS A 38 9.67 -8.56 -0.16
N ARG A 39 8.88 -9.58 -0.38
CA ARG A 39 9.01 -10.82 0.36
C ARG A 39 10.41 -11.39 0.12
N GLY A 40 11.10 -11.70 1.19
CA GLY A 40 12.47 -12.18 1.08
C GLY A 40 13.54 -11.13 1.28
N ASP A 41 13.16 -9.85 1.38
CA ASP A 41 14.13 -8.81 1.70
C ASP A 41 14.69 -9.03 3.10
N PRO A 42 15.95 -8.63 3.34
CA PRO A 42 16.52 -8.75 4.68
C PRO A 42 15.68 -8.02 5.73
N GLY A 43 15.33 -8.73 6.79
CA GLY A 43 14.53 -8.17 7.87
C GLY A 43 13.04 -8.13 7.62
N VAL A 44 12.59 -8.49 6.44
CA VAL A 44 11.17 -8.55 6.12
C VAL A 44 10.68 -9.97 6.26
N ARG A 45 9.77 -10.18 7.22
CA ARG A 45 9.16 -11.48 7.43
C ARG A 45 8.11 -11.78 6.37
N ASP A 46 7.28 -10.77 6.08
CA ASP A 46 6.19 -10.93 5.14
C ASP A 46 5.73 -9.57 4.64
N THR A 47 4.88 -9.57 3.64
CA THR A 47 4.28 -8.34 3.12
C THR A 47 2.77 -8.49 3.15
N ILE A 48 2.10 -7.37 3.42
CA ILE A 48 0.64 -7.32 3.48
C ILE A 48 0.17 -6.38 2.40
N HIS A 49 -0.71 -6.86 1.54
CA HIS A 49 -1.30 -6.06 0.47
C HIS A 49 -2.75 -5.77 0.81
N GLY A 50 -3.20 -4.61 0.45
CA GLY A 50 -4.58 -4.25 0.71
C GLY A 50 -4.98 -2.93 0.10
N PRO A 51 -6.26 -2.60 0.14
CA PRO A 51 -6.76 -1.34 -0.39
C PRO A 51 -6.31 -0.16 0.47
N TRP A 52 -6.29 1.02 -0.13
CA TRP A 52 -5.84 2.23 0.56
C TRP A 52 -6.60 2.49 1.85
N ARG A 53 -7.89 2.25 1.84
CA ARG A 53 -8.72 2.45 3.03
C ARG A 53 -8.23 1.64 4.22
N TYR A 54 -7.86 0.41 3.96
CA TYR A 54 -7.34 -0.46 5.00
C TYR A 54 -5.96 -0.03 5.47
N LEU A 55 -5.07 0.22 4.51
CA LEU A 55 -3.68 0.56 4.83
C LEU A 55 -3.59 1.90 5.54
N SER A 56 -4.34 2.90 5.08
CA SER A 56 -4.30 4.23 5.68
C SER A 56 -4.90 4.26 7.08
N ALA A 57 -5.77 3.32 7.39
CA ALA A 57 -6.37 3.24 8.72
C ALA A 57 -5.42 2.62 9.75
N HIS A 58 -4.42 1.85 9.30
CA HIS A 58 -3.58 1.08 10.21
C HIS A 58 -2.11 1.50 10.22
N TRP A 59 -1.62 2.08 9.15
CA TRP A 59 -0.21 2.43 9.02
C TRP A 59 -0.03 3.80 8.43
N ALA A 60 1.22 4.32 8.52
CA ALA A 60 1.57 5.62 7.98
C ALA A 60 2.03 5.49 6.52
N PRO A 61 1.79 6.51 5.70
CA PRO A 61 2.18 6.48 4.29
C PRO A 61 3.66 6.74 4.09
N CYS A 62 4.23 6.12 3.06
CA CYS A 62 5.61 6.36 2.68
C CYS A 62 5.75 7.78 2.11
N PRO A 63 6.73 8.57 2.58
CA PRO A 63 6.91 9.93 2.07
C PRO A 63 7.51 9.98 0.67
N VAL A 64 8.09 8.88 0.20
CA VAL A 64 8.70 8.84 -1.13
C VAL A 64 7.65 8.71 -2.21
N CYS A 65 6.77 7.73 -2.10
CA CYS A 65 5.76 7.50 -3.13
C CYS A 65 4.43 8.19 -2.85
N ARG A 66 4.25 8.69 -1.64
CA ARG A 66 3.05 9.44 -1.24
C ARG A 66 1.75 8.74 -1.62
N PRO A 67 1.50 7.55 -1.08
CA PRO A 67 0.23 6.87 -1.33
C PRO A 67 -0.91 7.63 -0.63
N PRO A 68 -2.16 7.34 -0.96
CA PRO A 68 -3.27 7.94 -0.24
C PRO A 68 -3.10 7.74 1.25
N ALA A 69 -3.03 8.85 1.99
CA ALA A 69 -2.52 8.83 3.36
C ALA A 69 -3.59 8.99 4.43
N ASP A 70 -4.75 9.47 4.04
CA ASP A 70 -5.80 9.80 4.99
C ASP A 70 -7.00 8.94 4.71
N SER A 71 -7.44 8.19 5.72
CA SER A 71 -8.64 7.38 5.59
C SER A 71 -9.85 8.20 5.17
N ALA A 72 -9.93 9.43 5.68
CA ALA A 72 -11.01 10.33 5.33
C ALA A 72 -10.94 10.74 3.87
N ASP A 73 -9.73 11.02 3.39
CA ASP A 73 -9.53 11.37 1.98
C ASP A 73 -9.90 10.22 1.06
N VAL A 74 -9.49 9.02 1.42
CA VAL A 74 -9.83 7.84 0.64
C VAL A 74 -11.33 7.63 0.62
N ALA A 75 -11.97 7.75 1.77
CA ALA A 75 -13.40 7.61 1.88
C ALA A 75 -14.13 8.73 1.15
N GLU A 76 -13.60 9.95 1.25
CA GLU A 76 -14.17 11.12 0.60
C GLU A 76 -14.14 10.98 -0.91
N HIS A 77 -13.04 10.48 -1.45
CA HIS A 77 -12.97 10.23 -2.89
C HIS A 77 -14.03 9.24 -3.34
N GLY A 78 -14.25 8.21 -2.55
CA GLY A 78 -15.30 7.24 -2.85
C GLY A 78 -16.68 7.86 -2.78
N VAL A 79 -16.92 8.72 -1.79
CA VAL A 79 -18.20 9.36 -1.60
C VAL A 79 -18.41 10.45 -2.65
N GLN A 80 -17.40 11.25 -2.91
CA GLN A 80 -17.50 12.34 -3.87
C GLN A 80 -17.72 11.83 -5.29
N ALA A 81 -17.20 10.67 -5.59
CA ALA A 81 -17.43 10.06 -6.88
C ALA A 81 -18.91 9.71 -7.05
N ALA A 82 -19.57 9.56 -5.96
CA ALA A 82 -21.01 9.37 -5.98
C ALA A 82 -21.70 10.74 -6.00
#